data_9a5ee93797e0f0f790752276293618e9
#
_entry.id   9a5ee93797e0f0f790752276293618e9
#
_cell.length_a   1.000
_cell.length_b   1.000
_cell.length_c   1.000
_cell.angle_alpha   90.00
_cell.angle_beta   90.00
_cell.angle_gamma   90.00
#
_symmetry.space_group_name_H-M   'P 1'
#
loop_
_entity.id
_entity.type
_entity.pdbx_description
1 polymer ?
#
loop_
_entity_poly.entity_id
_entity_poly.type
_entity_poly.pdbx_seq_one_letter_code
_entity_poly.pdbx_strand_id
1 'polypeptide(L)' 'MEKIEITTEYIKLQDLLKLAAAVQTGGEAKLLIQEGEVTVNGEVCTMRGKKIRPGDDVGFQGKHYTVAYAAG' A
#
# COMPACT_ATOMS: atom_id res chain seq x y z
N MET A 1 2.16 12.41 -5.24
CA MET A 1 2.11 11.61 -4.02
C MET A 1 0.74 11.72 -3.42
N GLU A 2 0.08 10.61 -3.24
CA GLU A 2 -1.24 10.58 -2.61
C GLU A 2 -1.11 10.18 -1.15
N LYS A 3 -1.89 10.85 -0.31
CA LYS A 3 -1.93 10.56 1.10
C LYS A 3 -3.13 9.67 1.40
N ILE A 4 -2.88 8.52 2.02
CA ILE A 4 -3.92 7.57 2.40
C ILE A 4 -4.06 7.60 3.91
N GLU A 5 -5.22 8.00 4.40
CA GLU A 5 -5.47 8.10 5.83
C GLU A 5 -6.09 6.80 6.34
N ILE A 6 -5.56 6.30 7.46
CA ILE A 6 -6.09 5.12 8.13
C ILE A 6 -6.41 5.47 9.57
N THR A 7 -7.33 4.71 10.17
CA THR A 7 -7.72 4.91 11.58
C THR A 7 -7.21 3.79 12.48
N THR A 8 -6.42 2.88 11.93
CA THR A 8 -5.84 1.74 12.64
C THR A 8 -4.34 1.92 12.75
N GLU A 9 -3.67 1.08 13.54
CA GLU A 9 -2.22 1.16 13.70
C GLU A 9 -1.47 0.85 12.41
N TYR A 10 -2.04 0.03 11.55
CA TYR A 10 -1.45 -0.34 10.28
C TYR A 10 -2.55 -0.76 9.32
N ILE A 11 -2.17 -0.88 8.05
CA ILE A 11 -3.02 -1.45 7.01
C ILE A 11 -2.17 -2.46 6.24
N LYS A 12 -2.76 -3.57 5.83
CA LYS A 12 -2.02 -4.54 5.01
C LYS A 12 -1.81 -3.98 3.62
N LEU A 13 -0.66 -4.30 3.02
CA LEU A 13 -0.29 -3.77 1.70
C LEU A 13 -1.38 -4.01 0.65
N GLN A 14 -1.95 -5.21 0.59
CA GLN A 14 -3.01 -5.50 -0.37
C GLN A 14 -4.24 -4.62 -0.16
N ASP A 15 -4.57 -4.34 1.10
CA ASP A 15 -5.73 -3.50 1.43
C ASP A 15 -5.46 -2.04 1.13
N LEU A 16 -4.23 -1.60 1.31
CA LEU A 16 -3.84 -0.24 0.96
C LEU A 16 -4.02 0.02 -0.54
N LEU A 17 -3.62 -0.92 -1.37
CA LEU A 17 -3.76 -0.77 -2.82
C LEU A 17 -5.22 -0.69 -3.24
N LYS A 18 -6.09 -1.44 -2.57
CA LYS A 18 -7.53 -1.36 -2.82
C LYS A 18 -8.10 -0.02 -2.36
N LEU A 19 -7.71 0.42 -1.17
CA LEU A 19 -8.19 1.68 -0.60
C LEU A 19 -7.76 2.87 -1.46
N ALA A 20 -6.56 2.81 -2.01
CA ALA A 20 -6.03 3.86 -2.89
C ALA A 20 -6.62 3.79 -4.31
N ALA A 21 -7.47 2.81 -4.57
CA ALA A 21 -8.04 2.56 -5.89
C ALA A 21 -6.97 2.25 -6.95
N ALA A 22 -5.79 1.81 -6.52
CA ALA A 22 -4.73 1.41 -7.44
C ALA A 22 -5.06 0.05 -8.08
N VAL A 23 -5.85 -0.76 -7.38
CA VAL A 23 -6.37 -2.03 -7.89
C VAL A 23 -7.84 -2.14 -7.51
N GLN A 24 -8.57 -3.02 -8.20
CA GLN A 24 -10.01 -3.18 -7.97
C GLN A 24 -10.34 -4.35 -7.06
N THR A 25 -9.49 -5.36 -7.01
CA THR A 25 -9.74 -6.57 -6.22
C THR A 25 -8.51 -6.99 -5.45
N GLY A 26 -8.71 -7.78 -4.39
CA GLY A 26 -7.61 -8.35 -3.62
C GLY A 26 -6.77 -9.32 -4.44
N GLY A 27 -7.38 -10.05 -5.38
CA GLY A 27 -6.66 -10.96 -6.27
C GLY A 27 -5.70 -10.22 -7.18
N GLU A 28 -6.12 -9.08 -7.70
CA GLU A 28 -5.27 -8.23 -8.52
C GLU A 28 -4.10 -7.70 -7.70
N ALA A 29 -4.38 -7.23 -6.49
CA ALA A 29 -3.34 -6.73 -5.59
C ALA A 29 -2.31 -7.82 -5.29
N LYS A 30 -2.79 -9.03 -4.97
CA LYS A 30 -1.93 -10.17 -4.68
C LYS A 30 -0.97 -10.45 -5.84
N LEU A 31 -1.50 -10.51 -7.05
CA LEU A 31 -0.72 -10.81 -8.23
C LEU A 31 0.37 -9.78 -8.46
N LEU A 32 0.01 -8.49 -8.42
CA LEU A 32 0.95 -7.40 -8.66
C LEU A 32 2.03 -7.34 -7.59
N ILE A 33 1.67 -7.57 -6.33
CA ILE A 33 2.64 -7.60 -5.24
C ILE A 33 3.63 -8.75 -5.44
N GLN A 34 3.13 -9.93 -5.77
CA GLN A 34 3.99 -11.11 -5.96
C GLN A 34 4.90 -10.97 -7.18
N GLU A 35 4.49 -10.19 -8.18
CA GLU A 35 5.33 -9.93 -9.35
C GLU A 35 6.41 -8.87 -9.12
N GLY A 36 6.47 -8.29 -7.93
CA GLY A 36 7.48 -7.30 -7.61
C GLY A 36 7.18 -5.91 -8.15
N GLU A 37 5.92 -5.62 -8.46
CA GLU A 37 5.49 -4.33 -9.01
C GLU A 37 5.33 -3.26 -7.94
N VAL A 38 5.42 -3.62 -6.66
CA VAL A 38 5.13 -2.73 -5.54
C VAL A 38 6.37 -2.57 -4.68
N THR A 39 6.65 -1.32 -4.28
CA THR A 39 7.75 -1.03 -3.36
C THR A 39 7.20 -0.47 -2.05
N VAL A 40 7.92 -0.71 -0.97
CA VAL A 40 7.65 -0.11 0.34
C VAL A 40 8.92 0.58 0.79
N ASN A 41 8.85 1.88 0.98
CA ASN A 41 10.01 2.71 1.34
C ASN A 41 11.18 2.50 0.38
N GLY A 42 10.87 2.37 -0.91
CA GLY A 42 11.86 2.24 -1.97
C GLY A 42 12.35 0.82 -2.24
N GLU A 43 11.89 -0.16 -1.48
CA GLU A 43 12.32 -1.56 -1.66
C GLU A 43 11.17 -2.41 -2.16
N VAL A 44 11.44 -3.29 -3.13
CA VAL A 44 10.43 -4.20 -3.65
C VAL A 44 9.91 -5.09 -2.52
N CYS A 45 8.59 -5.15 -2.41
CA CYS A 45 7.92 -5.97 -1.40
C CYS A 45 6.99 -6.94 -2.09
N THR A 46 7.20 -8.24 -1.85
CA THR A 46 6.36 -9.29 -2.44
C THR A 46 5.40 -9.90 -1.42
N MET A 47 5.33 -9.32 -0.23
CA MET A 47 4.48 -9.80 0.86
C MET A 47 3.17 -9.02 0.88
N ARG A 48 2.09 -9.64 0.42
CA ARG A 48 0.77 -8.98 0.38
C ARG A 48 0.25 -8.60 1.75
N GLY A 49 0.68 -9.32 2.78
CA GLY A 49 0.28 -9.05 4.16
C GLY A 49 1.23 -8.13 4.91
N LYS A 50 2.15 -7.48 4.21
CA LYS A 50 3.07 -6.54 4.85
C LYS A 50 2.28 -5.45 5.57
N LYS A 51 2.60 -5.22 6.83
CA LYS A 51 1.97 -4.15 7.63
C LYS A 51 2.55 -2.81 7.24
N ILE A 52 1.71 -1.93 6.73
CA ILE A 52 2.09 -0.58 6.34
C ILE A 52 1.58 0.37 7.43
N ARG A 53 2.47 1.16 7.97
CA ARG A 53 2.18 2.06 9.09
C ARG A 53 2.25 3.52 8.65
N PRO A 54 1.66 4.44 9.44
CA PRO A 54 1.81 5.86 9.15
C PRO A 54 3.28 6.23 9.00
N GLY A 55 3.58 6.98 7.95
CA GLY A 55 4.95 7.36 7.60
C GLY A 55 5.58 6.48 6.52
N ASP A 56 4.99 5.33 6.23
CA ASP A 56 5.50 4.47 5.17
C ASP A 56 5.06 4.99 3.80
N ASP A 57 5.92 4.77 2.80
CA ASP A 57 5.66 5.14 1.41
C ASP A 57 5.54 3.88 0.57
N VAL A 58 4.45 3.79 -0.19
CA VAL A 58 4.22 2.66 -1.09
C VAL A 58 4.25 3.16 -2.52
N GLY A 59 5.12 2.56 -3.35
CA GLY A 59 5.26 2.91 -4.75
C GLY A 59 4.64 1.84 -5.64
N PHE A 60 3.92 2.28 -6.67
CA PHE A 60 3.27 1.38 -7.61
C PHE A 60 3.02 2.11 -8.93
N GLN A 61 3.56 1.58 -10.01
CA GLN A 61 3.40 2.12 -11.37
C GLN A 61 3.71 3.62 -11.47
N GLY A 62 4.82 4.03 -10.85
CA GLY A 62 5.25 5.42 -10.90
C GLY A 62 4.52 6.35 -9.98
N LYS A 63 3.56 5.85 -9.24
CA LYS A 63 2.82 6.63 -8.23
C LYS A 63 3.30 6.28 -6.84
N HIS A 64 3.15 7.21 -5.92
CA HIS A 64 3.52 7.02 -4.53
C HIS A 64 2.33 7.32 -3.62
N TYR A 65 2.15 6.46 -2.63
CA TYR A 65 1.08 6.60 -1.65
C TYR A 65 1.72 6.66 -0.27
N THR A 66 1.48 7.73 0.46
CA THR A 66 1.99 7.89 1.81
C THR A 66 0.87 7.62 2.81
N VAL A 67 1.14 6.78 3.80
CA VAL A 67 0.15 6.45 4.81
C VAL A 67 0.22 7.46 5.94
N ALA A 68 -0.94 7.90 6.40
CA ALA A 68 -1.05 8.81 7.53
C ALA A 68 -2.15 8.33 8.46
N TYR A 69 -1.99 8.62 9.74
CA TYR A 69 -3.01 8.31 10.74
C TYR A 69 -4.03 9.44 10.78
N ALA A 70 -5.29 9.10 10.61
CA ALA A 70 -6.37 10.08 10.71
C ALA A 70 -6.72 10.26 12.18
N ALA A 71 -6.28 11.36 12.76
CA ALA A 71 -6.63 11.72 14.13
C ALA A 71 -8.10 12.15 14.13
N GLY A 72 -8.94 11.29 14.66
CA GLY A 72 -10.36 11.51 14.62
C GLY A 72 -10.94 12.02 15.90
#